data_7d7dd0380d1ee09b0e069381667f828a
#
_entry.id   7d7dd0380d1ee09b0e069381667f828a
#
_cell.length_a   1.000
_cell.length_b   1.000
_cell.length_c   1.000
_cell.angle_alpha   90.00
_cell.angle_beta   90.00
_cell.angle_gamma   90.00
#
_symmetry.space_group_name_H-M   'P 1'
#
loop_
_entity.id
_entity.type
_entity.pdbx_description
1 polymer ?
#
loop_
_entity_poly.entity_id
_entity_poly.type
_entity_poly.pdbx_seq_one_letter_code
_entity_poly.pdbx_strand_id
1 'polypeptide(L)'
;MEMKKRITLELRNRSPAEIVELVVDNSRSANGEVEGLTDGFTALEFLSMVNVGLSSLAKLPSLPKLRKLELSDNSLSGALETLAEKCPNLTYLNLSGNKIKELNTLEALQNLKSLQSLDLFNCEITSLEDYRESVFDLLPQVTYLDGFDQEDNEAPDSEANDEDEDGEDGAGPTGDYGEEDDEEDDEDGSEGGEVGLSFQVNQGNQEEYDDEEDYAEEEEEQAGAHGQKRKRDVEDEGEDDEDDEDN
;
A
#
# COMPACT_ATOMS: atom_id res chain seq x y z
N MET A 1 8.83 6.57 11.73
CA MET A 1 9.63 7.58 10.97
C MET A 1 8.68 8.36 10.07
N GLU A 2 8.90 9.66 9.83
CA GLU A 2 8.07 10.43 8.88
C GLU A 2 8.29 9.97 7.44
N MET A 3 7.19 9.93 6.65
CA MET A 3 7.20 9.47 5.25
C MET A 3 8.26 10.21 4.41
N LYS A 4 8.30 11.54 4.47
CA LYS A 4 9.28 12.35 3.74
C LYS A 4 10.73 11.96 4.07
N LYS A 5 11.02 11.69 5.35
CA LYS A 5 12.35 11.26 5.79
C LYS A 5 12.66 9.85 5.29
N ARG A 6 11.67 8.95 5.28
CA ARG A 6 11.83 7.60 4.75
C ARG A 6 12.17 7.65 3.26
N ILE A 7 11.43 8.40 2.47
CA ILE A 7 11.71 8.58 1.03
C ILE A 7 13.15 9.08 0.80
N THR A 8 13.58 10.10 1.55
CA THR A 8 14.95 10.62 1.43
C THR A 8 16.02 9.55 1.69
N LEU A 9 15.77 8.64 2.65
CA LEU A 9 16.68 7.54 2.95
C LEU A 9 16.69 6.48 1.84
N GLU A 10 15.52 6.16 1.26
CA GLU A 10 15.40 5.17 0.19
C GLU A 10 16.02 5.66 -1.12
N LEU A 11 16.04 6.96 -1.35
CA LEU A 11 16.76 7.54 -2.50
C LEU A 11 18.25 7.20 -2.50
N ARG A 12 18.90 7.03 -1.34
CA ARG A 12 20.32 6.66 -1.24
C ARG A 12 21.23 7.48 -2.15
N ASN A 13 21.01 8.80 -2.22
CA ASN A 13 21.70 9.74 -3.10
C ASN A 13 21.44 9.59 -4.61
N ARG A 14 20.48 8.74 -5.01
CA ARG A 14 19.98 8.67 -6.40
C ARG A 14 19.01 9.81 -6.67
N SER A 15 18.85 10.17 -7.92
CA SER A 15 17.78 11.11 -8.30
C SER A 15 16.41 10.39 -8.28
N PRO A 16 15.30 11.10 -8.00
CA PRO A 16 13.98 10.50 -8.10
C PRO A 16 13.67 9.84 -9.45
N ALA A 17 14.23 10.37 -10.54
CA ALA A 17 14.04 9.86 -11.89
C ALA A 17 14.70 8.49 -12.15
N GLU A 18 15.61 8.05 -11.27
CA GLU A 18 16.31 6.76 -11.36
C GLU A 18 15.65 5.67 -10.50
N ILE A 19 14.59 6.03 -9.76
CA ILE A 19 13.91 5.09 -8.86
C ILE A 19 12.80 4.40 -9.64
N VAL A 20 12.90 3.09 -9.74
CA VAL A 20 11.87 2.21 -10.34
C VAL A 20 10.95 1.66 -9.26
N GLU A 21 11.49 1.33 -8.10
CA GLU A 21 10.75 0.78 -6.96
C GLU A 21 10.97 1.63 -5.72
N LEU A 22 9.90 1.89 -4.97
CA LEU A 22 9.95 2.65 -3.72
C LEU A 22 9.03 2.03 -2.68
N VAL A 23 9.62 1.63 -1.53
CA VAL A 23 8.89 1.08 -0.39
C VAL A 23 9.07 2.00 0.81
N VAL A 24 7.96 2.57 1.30
CA VAL A 24 7.95 3.49 2.44
C VAL A 24 7.03 3.04 3.57
N ASP A 25 6.76 1.75 3.61
CA ASP A 25 5.87 1.10 4.56
C ASP A 25 6.20 1.41 6.00
N ASN A 26 5.17 1.41 6.85
CA ASN A 26 5.27 1.69 8.29
C ASN A 26 5.94 3.04 8.60
N SER A 27 6.03 3.93 7.60
CA SER A 27 6.34 5.33 7.85
C SER A 27 5.08 6.07 8.31
N ARG A 28 5.20 7.33 8.67
CA ARG A 28 4.06 8.10 9.17
C ARG A 28 3.83 9.33 8.30
N SER A 29 2.63 9.43 7.74
CA SER A 29 2.12 10.68 7.20
C SER A 29 1.68 11.60 8.35
N ALA A 30 2.07 12.86 8.33
CA ALA A 30 1.72 13.80 9.39
C ALA A 30 0.24 14.22 9.33
N ASN A 31 -0.30 14.36 8.12
CA ASN A 31 -1.65 14.89 7.88
C ASN A 31 -2.58 13.88 7.18
N GLY A 32 -2.18 12.61 7.08
CA GLY A 32 -2.93 11.62 6.31
C GLY A 32 -2.87 11.80 4.80
N GLU A 33 -1.91 12.59 4.29
CA GLU A 33 -1.69 12.86 2.87
C GLU A 33 -0.33 12.34 2.41
N VAL A 34 -0.16 12.17 1.11
CA VAL A 34 1.14 11.78 0.52
C VAL A 34 2.15 12.91 0.69
N GLU A 35 3.32 12.60 1.26
CA GLU A 35 4.36 13.57 1.56
C GLU A 35 5.72 13.11 1.00
N GLY A 36 6.43 14.02 0.34
CA GLY A 36 7.80 13.79 -0.13
C GLY A 36 7.92 13.15 -1.50
N LEU A 37 6.83 12.64 -2.08
CA LEU A 37 6.78 12.26 -3.50
C LEU A 37 6.60 13.52 -4.36
N THR A 38 7.20 13.50 -5.54
CA THR A 38 7.11 14.58 -6.52
C THR A 38 6.97 14.03 -7.93
N ASP A 39 6.59 14.85 -8.89
CA ASP A 39 6.53 14.48 -10.32
C ASP A 39 7.92 14.09 -10.90
N GLY A 40 8.99 14.24 -10.11
CA GLY A 40 10.34 13.83 -10.47
C GLY A 40 10.55 12.30 -10.49
N PHE A 41 9.64 11.50 -9.91
CA PHE A 41 9.70 10.04 -9.94
C PHE A 41 9.18 9.47 -11.26
N THR A 42 9.81 9.86 -12.37
CA THR A 42 9.33 9.58 -13.73
C THR A 42 9.54 8.13 -14.18
N ALA A 43 10.39 7.38 -13.48
CA ALA A 43 10.66 5.96 -13.78
C ALA A 43 9.97 5.00 -12.81
N LEU A 44 9.21 5.52 -11.82
CA LEU A 44 8.62 4.69 -10.76
C LEU A 44 7.55 3.75 -11.33
N GLU A 45 7.74 2.45 -11.15
CA GLU A 45 6.83 1.39 -11.59
C GLU A 45 6.14 0.69 -10.42
N PHE A 46 6.82 0.58 -9.28
CA PHE A 46 6.27 0.02 -8.04
C PHE A 46 6.36 1.02 -6.88
N LEU A 47 5.25 1.22 -6.19
CA LEU A 47 5.17 2.05 -4.97
C LEU A 47 4.42 1.32 -3.89
N SER A 48 5.05 1.16 -2.72
CA SER A 48 4.40 0.64 -1.52
C SER A 48 4.36 1.70 -0.42
N MET A 49 3.15 1.94 0.09
CA MET A 49 2.82 2.86 1.20
C MET A 49 1.89 2.17 2.20
N VAL A 50 2.25 0.95 2.60
CA VAL A 50 1.46 0.14 3.53
C VAL A 50 1.60 0.70 4.96
N ASN A 51 0.46 0.83 5.66
CA ASN A 51 0.41 1.25 7.06
C ASN A 51 1.15 2.57 7.35
N VAL A 52 0.89 3.59 6.52
CA VAL A 52 1.50 4.92 6.70
C VAL A 52 0.53 5.97 7.23
N GLY A 53 -0.74 5.58 7.45
CA GLY A 53 -1.79 6.43 8.01
C GLY A 53 -2.39 7.40 6.99
N LEU A 54 -2.43 7.04 5.70
CA LEU A 54 -3.08 7.83 4.66
C LEU A 54 -4.60 7.84 4.83
N SER A 55 -5.19 9.00 4.68
CA SER A 55 -6.63 9.21 4.57
C SER A 55 -7.03 9.90 3.25
N SER A 56 -6.07 10.40 2.49
CA SER A 56 -6.27 11.09 1.22
C SER A 56 -5.12 10.89 0.25
N LEU A 57 -5.45 10.74 -1.02
CA LEU A 57 -4.51 10.68 -2.14
C LEU A 57 -4.37 12.02 -2.88
N ALA A 58 -4.98 13.10 -2.39
CA ALA A 58 -5.03 14.40 -3.08
C ALA A 58 -3.66 14.97 -3.45
N LYS A 59 -2.61 14.63 -2.69
CA LYS A 59 -1.22 15.06 -2.95
C LYS A 59 -0.36 14.02 -3.66
N LEU A 60 -0.97 12.98 -4.22
CA LEU A 60 -0.24 12.04 -5.06
C LEU A 60 0.26 12.76 -6.32
N PRO A 61 1.57 12.72 -6.63
CA PRO A 61 2.10 13.35 -7.84
C PRO A 61 1.75 12.53 -9.09
N SER A 62 2.07 13.06 -10.26
CA SER A 62 1.93 12.30 -11.51
C SER A 62 3.01 11.23 -11.61
N LEU A 63 2.58 9.97 -11.70
CA LEU A 63 3.43 8.78 -11.79
C LEU A 63 3.05 7.97 -13.03
N PRO A 64 3.43 8.42 -14.23
CA PRO A 64 2.90 7.88 -15.48
C PRO A 64 3.36 6.45 -15.78
N LYS A 65 4.44 5.97 -15.17
CA LYS A 65 4.94 4.61 -15.34
C LYS A 65 4.51 3.65 -14.24
N LEU A 66 3.78 4.15 -13.22
CA LEU A 66 3.39 3.30 -12.10
C LEU A 66 2.44 2.19 -12.57
N ARG A 67 2.84 0.96 -12.32
CA ARG A 67 2.10 -0.27 -12.63
C ARG A 67 1.52 -0.93 -11.40
N LYS A 68 2.28 -0.94 -10.29
CA LYS A 68 1.87 -1.59 -9.04
C LYS A 68 1.85 -0.58 -7.89
N LEU A 69 0.71 -0.51 -7.19
CA LEU A 69 0.52 0.39 -6.04
C LEU A 69 -0.07 -0.37 -4.85
N GLU A 70 0.64 -0.36 -3.74
CA GLU A 70 0.20 -0.95 -2.48
C GLU A 70 -0.13 0.13 -1.47
N LEU A 71 -1.38 0.14 -1.02
CA LEU A 71 -1.96 1.10 -0.08
C LEU A 71 -2.68 0.40 1.07
N SER A 72 -2.38 -0.88 1.33
CA SER A 72 -3.07 -1.62 2.38
C SER A 72 -2.85 -1.01 3.76
N ASP A 73 -3.79 -1.31 4.68
CA ASP A 73 -3.75 -0.88 6.08
C ASP A 73 -3.66 0.64 6.29
N ASN A 74 -4.38 1.40 5.47
CA ASN A 74 -4.53 2.84 5.61
C ASN A 74 -5.96 3.23 6.05
N SER A 75 -6.32 4.50 5.92
CA SER A 75 -7.65 5.01 6.29
C SER A 75 -8.38 5.64 5.11
N LEU A 76 -8.11 5.16 3.90
CA LEU A 76 -8.74 5.66 2.68
C LEU A 76 -10.21 5.24 2.66
N SER A 77 -11.10 6.19 2.37
CA SER A 77 -12.56 5.95 2.31
C SER A 77 -13.18 6.38 0.98
N GLY A 78 -12.39 6.97 0.06
CA GLY A 78 -12.87 7.48 -1.22
C GLY A 78 -11.81 8.30 -1.93
N ALA A 79 -12.26 9.17 -2.84
CA ALA A 79 -11.43 10.06 -3.68
C ALA A 79 -10.37 9.29 -4.50
N LEU A 80 -10.79 8.15 -5.09
CA LEU A 80 -9.93 7.30 -5.92
C LEU A 80 -9.75 7.86 -7.34
N GLU A 81 -10.46 8.93 -7.71
CA GLU A 81 -10.36 9.63 -9.00
C GLU A 81 -8.93 10.09 -9.28
N THR A 82 -8.22 10.46 -8.21
CA THR A 82 -6.81 10.88 -8.27
C THR A 82 -5.92 9.79 -8.89
N LEU A 83 -6.22 8.51 -8.66
CA LEU A 83 -5.44 7.40 -9.23
C LEU A 83 -5.53 7.37 -10.75
N ALA A 84 -6.71 7.55 -11.31
CA ALA A 84 -6.89 7.56 -12.77
C ALA A 84 -6.17 8.74 -13.44
N GLU A 85 -6.11 9.88 -12.76
CA GLU A 85 -5.44 11.08 -13.27
C GLU A 85 -3.91 11.00 -13.15
N LYS A 86 -3.42 10.43 -12.04
CA LYS A 86 -1.98 10.46 -11.68
C LYS A 86 -1.23 9.20 -12.08
N CYS A 87 -1.92 8.05 -12.14
CA CYS A 87 -1.33 6.74 -12.38
C CYS A 87 -2.11 5.97 -13.47
N PRO A 88 -2.21 6.49 -14.71
CA PRO A 88 -3.11 5.95 -15.74
C PRO A 88 -2.76 4.53 -16.21
N ASN A 89 -1.52 4.08 -15.99
CA ASN A 89 -1.02 2.77 -16.43
C ASN A 89 -1.00 1.72 -15.29
N LEU A 90 -1.74 1.97 -14.20
CA LEU A 90 -1.81 1.06 -13.08
C LEU A 90 -2.45 -0.28 -13.50
N THR A 91 -1.78 -1.38 -13.19
CA THR A 91 -2.22 -2.76 -13.46
C THR A 91 -2.62 -3.50 -12.19
N TYR A 92 -1.99 -3.18 -11.07
CA TYR A 92 -2.24 -3.77 -9.77
C TYR A 92 -2.48 -2.69 -8.72
N LEU A 93 -3.55 -2.83 -7.95
CA LEU A 93 -3.91 -1.92 -6.85
C LEU A 93 -4.34 -2.71 -5.61
N ASN A 94 -3.60 -2.54 -4.51
CA ASN A 94 -3.98 -3.11 -3.23
C ASN A 94 -4.52 -2.02 -2.30
N LEU A 95 -5.79 -2.12 -1.94
CA LEU A 95 -6.50 -1.26 -1.00
C LEU A 95 -6.96 -2.01 0.25
N SER A 96 -6.49 -3.22 0.50
CA SER A 96 -6.90 -4.06 1.63
C SER A 96 -6.76 -3.32 2.96
N GLY A 97 -7.64 -3.59 3.92
CA GLY A 97 -7.59 -2.96 5.24
C GLY A 97 -7.89 -1.46 5.26
N ASN A 98 -8.54 -0.92 4.25
CA ASN A 98 -8.99 0.47 4.19
C ASN A 98 -10.47 0.63 4.57
N LYS A 99 -10.96 1.89 4.59
CA LYS A 99 -12.32 2.23 5.01
C LYS A 99 -13.30 2.35 3.83
N ILE A 100 -13.10 1.52 2.81
CA ILE A 100 -13.99 1.48 1.64
C ILE A 100 -15.24 0.68 2.00
N LYS A 101 -16.43 1.31 1.79
CA LYS A 101 -17.72 0.77 2.24
C LYS A 101 -18.71 0.57 1.12
N GLU A 102 -18.68 1.43 0.11
CA GLU A 102 -19.71 1.53 -0.91
C GLU A 102 -19.15 1.29 -2.30
N LEU A 103 -19.96 0.63 -3.14
CA LEU A 103 -19.59 0.32 -4.52
C LEU A 103 -19.31 1.57 -5.34
N ASN A 104 -20.07 2.65 -5.13
CA ASN A 104 -19.89 3.92 -5.84
C ASN A 104 -18.49 4.53 -5.65
N THR A 105 -17.81 4.22 -4.54
CA THR A 105 -16.44 4.63 -4.31
C THR A 105 -15.47 4.06 -5.35
N LEU A 106 -15.78 2.88 -5.87
CA LEU A 106 -14.96 2.20 -6.88
C LEU A 106 -15.23 2.67 -8.31
N GLU A 107 -16.30 3.43 -8.58
CA GLU A 107 -16.65 3.92 -9.93
C GLU A 107 -15.49 4.69 -10.59
N ALA A 108 -14.72 5.41 -9.80
CA ALA A 108 -13.55 6.14 -10.27
C ALA A 108 -12.49 5.24 -10.94
N LEU A 109 -12.39 3.99 -10.47
CA LEU A 109 -11.45 2.99 -10.99
C LEU A 109 -11.80 2.49 -12.40
N GLN A 110 -13.03 2.73 -12.90
CA GLN A 110 -13.43 2.45 -14.29
C GLN A 110 -12.53 3.16 -15.30
N ASN A 111 -11.92 4.27 -14.90
CA ASN A 111 -11.03 5.05 -15.74
C ASN A 111 -9.60 4.47 -15.83
N LEU A 112 -9.24 3.54 -14.94
CA LEU A 112 -7.99 2.79 -14.98
C LEU A 112 -8.13 1.60 -15.94
N LYS A 113 -7.94 1.84 -17.24
CA LYS A 113 -8.20 0.83 -18.29
C LYS A 113 -7.26 -0.37 -18.26
N SER A 114 -6.08 -0.20 -17.67
CA SER A 114 -5.05 -1.22 -17.54
C SER A 114 -5.15 -1.99 -16.23
N LEU A 115 -6.06 -1.63 -15.32
CA LEU A 115 -6.17 -2.29 -14.01
C LEU A 115 -6.69 -3.71 -14.18
N GLN A 116 -5.86 -4.69 -13.81
CA GLN A 116 -6.14 -6.11 -13.92
C GLN A 116 -6.38 -6.77 -12.58
N SER A 117 -5.71 -6.31 -11.52
CA SER A 117 -5.82 -6.88 -10.19
C SER A 117 -6.15 -5.81 -9.16
N LEU A 118 -7.15 -6.10 -8.32
CA LEU A 118 -7.65 -5.22 -7.27
C LEU A 118 -7.85 -6.01 -5.99
N ASP A 119 -7.21 -5.59 -4.89
CA ASP A 119 -7.38 -6.19 -3.58
C ASP A 119 -8.14 -5.23 -2.65
N LEU A 120 -9.25 -5.72 -2.10
CA LEU A 120 -10.12 -5.02 -1.16
C LEU A 120 -10.35 -5.83 0.13
N PHE A 121 -9.54 -6.88 0.33
CA PHE A 121 -9.64 -7.74 1.50
C PHE A 121 -9.68 -6.91 2.79
N ASN A 122 -10.50 -7.31 3.75
CA ASN A 122 -10.65 -6.59 5.02
C ASN A 122 -11.11 -5.11 4.89
N CYS A 123 -11.81 -4.75 3.80
CA CYS A 123 -12.59 -3.53 3.69
C CYS A 123 -14.06 -3.80 4.04
N GLU A 124 -14.81 -2.80 4.52
CA GLU A 124 -16.23 -2.98 4.87
C GLU A 124 -17.09 -3.39 3.66
N ILE A 125 -16.71 -2.99 2.45
CA ILE A 125 -17.39 -3.35 1.19
C ILE A 125 -17.45 -4.87 0.97
N THR A 126 -16.49 -5.65 1.47
CA THR A 126 -16.47 -7.10 1.30
C THR A 126 -17.60 -7.82 2.03
N SER A 127 -18.32 -7.12 2.93
CA SER A 127 -19.49 -7.65 3.64
C SER A 127 -20.82 -7.49 2.87
N LEU A 128 -20.82 -6.84 1.71
CA LEU A 128 -22.01 -6.71 0.87
C LEU A 128 -22.41 -8.06 0.29
N GLU A 129 -23.72 -8.31 0.22
CA GLU A 129 -24.25 -9.41 -0.58
C GLU A 129 -23.82 -9.21 -2.05
N ASP A 130 -23.43 -10.29 -2.70
CA ASP A 130 -22.98 -10.28 -4.10
C ASP A 130 -21.78 -9.33 -4.37
N TYR A 131 -20.92 -9.09 -3.34
CA TYR A 131 -19.76 -8.20 -3.42
C TYR A 131 -18.92 -8.46 -4.67
N ARG A 132 -18.49 -9.71 -4.90
CA ARG A 132 -17.61 -10.06 -6.02
C ARG A 132 -18.27 -9.82 -7.37
N GLU A 133 -19.51 -10.29 -7.55
CA GLU A 133 -20.29 -10.10 -8.77
C GLU A 133 -20.48 -8.61 -9.06
N SER A 134 -20.86 -7.84 -8.03
CA SER A 134 -21.07 -6.40 -8.15
C SER A 134 -19.80 -5.62 -8.54
N VAL A 135 -18.62 -6.03 -8.01
CA VAL A 135 -17.36 -5.38 -8.35
C VAL A 135 -16.93 -5.73 -9.77
N PHE A 136 -17.04 -6.99 -10.20
CA PHE A 136 -16.71 -7.38 -11.57
C PHE A 136 -17.65 -6.74 -12.61
N ASP A 137 -18.94 -6.60 -12.29
CA ASP A 137 -19.90 -5.88 -13.15
C ASP A 137 -19.54 -4.39 -13.27
N LEU A 138 -19.12 -3.78 -12.16
CA LEU A 138 -18.72 -2.38 -12.13
C LEU A 138 -17.38 -2.13 -12.84
N LEU A 139 -16.43 -3.05 -12.70
CA LEU A 139 -15.05 -2.94 -13.17
C LEU A 139 -14.69 -4.08 -14.14
N PRO A 140 -15.26 -4.11 -15.35
CA PRO A 140 -15.08 -5.22 -16.29
C PRO A 140 -13.64 -5.40 -16.80
N GLN A 141 -12.77 -4.41 -16.57
CA GLN A 141 -11.35 -4.51 -16.89
C GLN A 141 -10.56 -5.30 -15.83
N VAL A 142 -11.10 -5.47 -14.60
CA VAL A 142 -10.45 -6.23 -13.52
C VAL A 142 -10.64 -7.72 -13.80
N THR A 143 -9.53 -8.45 -13.82
CA THR A 143 -9.52 -9.91 -13.99
C THR A 143 -9.47 -10.61 -12.65
N TYR A 144 -8.73 -10.07 -11.69
CA TYR A 144 -8.53 -10.66 -10.38
C TYR A 144 -9.00 -9.72 -9.27
N LEU A 145 -9.89 -10.19 -8.43
CA LEU A 145 -10.38 -9.53 -7.24
C LEU A 145 -10.03 -10.35 -6.00
N ASP A 146 -9.29 -9.75 -5.08
CA ASP A 146 -8.80 -10.42 -3.86
C ASP A 146 -8.05 -11.73 -4.16
N GLY A 147 -7.25 -11.72 -5.22
CA GLY A 147 -6.43 -12.84 -5.65
C GLY A 147 -7.11 -13.91 -6.51
N PHE A 148 -8.40 -13.74 -6.86
CA PHE A 148 -9.16 -14.73 -7.61
C PHE A 148 -9.91 -14.10 -8.79
N ASP A 149 -10.04 -14.83 -9.89
CA ASP A 149 -10.88 -14.44 -11.03
C ASP A 149 -12.39 -14.73 -10.79
N GLN A 150 -13.23 -14.48 -11.81
CA GLN A 150 -14.67 -14.70 -11.71
C GLN A 150 -15.06 -16.18 -11.53
N GLU A 151 -14.22 -17.09 -11.98
CA GLU A 151 -14.41 -18.55 -11.86
C GLU A 151 -13.74 -19.14 -10.60
N ASP A 152 -13.26 -18.30 -9.68
CA ASP A 152 -12.53 -18.67 -8.46
C ASP A 152 -11.19 -19.38 -8.72
N ASN A 153 -10.55 -19.11 -9.86
CA ASN A 153 -9.17 -19.51 -10.08
C ASN A 153 -8.22 -18.47 -9.46
N GLU A 154 -7.16 -18.96 -8.81
CA GLU A 154 -6.15 -18.11 -8.19
C GLU A 154 -5.33 -17.35 -9.24
N ALA A 155 -5.04 -16.08 -8.97
CA ALA A 155 -4.17 -15.28 -9.79
C ALA A 155 -2.78 -15.91 -9.89
N PRO A 156 -2.10 -15.87 -11.04
CA PRO A 156 -0.73 -16.34 -11.16
C PRO A 156 0.18 -15.54 -10.23
N ASP A 157 1.17 -16.20 -9.65
CA ASP A 157 2.17 -15.54 -8.82
C ASP A 157 2.83 -14.39 -9.59
N SER A 158 2.78 -13.19 -9.03
CA SER A 158 3.26 -11.97 -9.68
C SER A 158 4.77 -11.95 -9.95
N GLU A 159 5.53 -12.92 -9.43
CA GLU A 159 6.96 -13.09 -9.69
C GLU A 159 7.24 -13.80 -11.03
N ALA A 160 6.23 -14.43 -11.64
CA ALA A 160 6.39 -15.18 -12.88
C ALA A 160 6.19 -14.36 -14.17
N ASN A 161 5.79 -13.08 -14.07
CA ASN A 161 5.37 -12.30 -15.23
C ASN A 161 6.31 -11.14 -15.61
N ASP A 162 7.57 -11.13 -15.10
CA ASP A 162 8.61 -10.20 -15.52
C ASP A 162 9.46 -10.73 -16.71
N GLU A 163 8.98 -11.78 -17.41
CA GLU A 163 9.63 -12.26 -18.63
C GLU A 163 8.95 -11.65 -19.88
N ASP A 164 9.59 -10.61 -20.40
CA ASP A 164 9.78 -10.27 -21.80
C ASP A 164 8.56 -10.28 -22.76
N GLU A 165 7.82 -9.20 -22.82
CA GLU A 165 7.19 -8.77 -24.06
C GLU A 165 8.12 -7.85 -24.86
N ASP A 166 9.31 -8.33 -25.23
CA ASP A 166 10.00 -7.84 -26.41
C ASP A 166 9.77 -8.82 -27.57
N GLY A 167 8.62 -8.63 -28.24
CA GLY A 167 8.33 -9.28 -29.50
C GLY A 167 9.28 -8.81 -30.59
N GLU A 168 10.24 -9.63 -30.96
CA GLU A 168 10.90 -9.53 -32.26
C GLU A 168 10.61 -10.77 -33.09
N ASP A 169 9.85 -10.54 -34.14
CA ASP A 169 9.71 -11.42 -35.30
C ASP A 169 11.09 -11.85 -35.81
N GLY A 170 11.37 -13.14 -35.77
CA GLY A 170 12.54 -13.75 -36.37
C GLY A 170 12.25 -15.13 -36.90
N ALA A 171 11.80 -15.19 -38.13
CA ALA A 171 11.60 -16.42 -38.89
C ALA A 171 12.90 -17.18 -39.14
N GLY A 172 12.90 -18.49 -38.84
CA GLY A 172 13.60 -19.58 -39.49
C GLY A 172 15.07 -19.87 -39.14
N PRO A 173 15.63 -21.00 -39.54
CA PRO A 173 15.07 -22.13 -40.24
C PRO A 173 15.31 -23.50 -39.57
N THR A 174 14.54 -24.47 -40.00
CA THR A 174 14.69 -25.91 -39.83
C THR A 174 16.10 -26.43 -40.11
N GLY A 175 16.67 -27.15 -39.13
CA GLY A 175 17.87 -27.95 -39.27
C GLY A 175 17.68 -29.30 -38.64
N ASP A 176 17.33 -30.26 -39.47
CA ASP A 176 17.35 -31.70 -39.29
C ASP A 176 18.80 -32.19 -39.15
N TYR A 177 19.12 -32.99 -38.15
CA TYR A 177 20.19 -33.98 -38.06
C TYR A 177 20.02 -34.70 -36.71
N GLY A 178 19.60 -35.98 -36.68
CA GLY A 178 20.46 -37.11 -37.02
C GLY A 178 20.71 -37.88 -35.73
N GLU A 179 20.02 -39.04 -35.57
CA GLU A 179 20.29 -40.07 -34.59
C GLU A 179 21.73 -40.55 -34.74
N GLU A 180 22.48 -40.70 -33.66
CA GLU A 180 23.47 -41.79 -33.53
C GLU A 180 23.54 -42.21 -32.06
N ASP A 181 23.26 -43.46 -31.94
CA ASP A 181 23.38 -44.47 -30.91
C ASP A 181 24.87 -44.66 -30.56
N ASP A 182 25.21 -44.70 -29.28
CA ASP A 182 26.31 -45.52 -28.78
C ASP A 182 26.14 -45.82 -27.30
N GLU A 183 25.88 -47.09 -27.08
CA GLU A 183 26.03 -47.81 -25.82
C GLU A 183 27.53 -47.98 -25.51
N GLU A 184 27.87 -47.92 -24.22
CA GLU A 184 28.77 -48.83 -23.47
C GLU A 184 29.09 -48.18 -22.11
N ASP A 185 28.55 -48.72 -21.02
CA ASP A 185 29.07 -49.74 -20.12
C ASP A 185 30.43 -49.40 -19.50
N ASP A 186 30.41 -49.15 -18.21
CA ASP A 186 31.33 -49.78 -17.27
C ASP A 186 31.00 -49.43 -15.79
N GLU A 187 30.88 -50.51 -15.05
CA GLU A 187 30.85 -50.62 -13.60
C GLU A 187 32.14 -50.05 -12.99
N ASP A 188 32.09 -49.47 -11.83
CA ASP A 188 32.72 -50.03 -10.63
C ASP A 188 32.68 -49.04 -9.43
N GLY A 189 32.17 -49.48 -8.37
CA GLY A 189 32.76 -49.66 -7.10
C GLY A 189 32.99 -48.46 -6.17
N SER A 190 32.45 -48.65 -4.99
CA SER A 190 33.09 -48.36 -3.69
C SER A 190 32.55 -47.23 -2.83
N GLU A 191 31.82 -47.71 -1.87
CA GLU A 191 31.97 -47.46 -0.41
C GLU A 191 32.06 -46.01 0.14
N GLY A 192 31.12 -45.75 0.99
CA GLY A 192 31.45 -45.38 2.37
C GLY A 192 31.56 -43.89 2.68
N GLY A 193 30.57 -43.38 3.38
CA GLY A 193 30.77 -42.11 4.08
C GLY A 193 29.49 -41.58 4.74
N GLU A 194 29.02 -42.24 5.79
CA GLU A 194 28.18 -41.61 6.81
C GLU A 194 28.91 -40.39 7.36
N VAL A 195 28.38 -39.24 7.14
CA VAL A 195 28.67 -38.07 7.99
C VAL A 195 27.38 -37.53 8.52
N GLY A 196 27.10 -37.91 9.74
CA GLY A 196 26.00 -37.41 10.52
C GLY A 196 26.11 -35.90 10.68
N LEU A 197 25.05 -35.24 10.28
CA LEU A 197 24.79 -33.83 10.63
C LEU A 197 24.32 -33.81 12.09
N SER A 198 25.28 -33.56 12.99
CA SER A 198 24.99 -33.20 14.35
C SER A 198 24.40 -31.80 14.41
N PHE A 199 23.12 -31.77 14.67
CA PHE A 199 22.38 -30.58 15.05
C PHE A 199 22.86 -30.14 16.44
N GLN A 200 23.70 -29.12 16.50
CA GLN A 200 24.12 -28.55 17.75
C GLN A 200 23.15 -27.43 18.14
N VAL A 201 22.18 -27.83 18.97
CA VAL A 201 21.34 -26.89 19.71
C VAL A 201 22.27 -26.20 20.73
N ASN A 202 22.53 -24.93 20.51
CA ASN A 202 23.18 -24.10 21.51
C ASN A 202 22.11 -23.54 22.44
N GLN A 203 21.94 -24.19 23.57
CA GLN A 203 21.18 -23.74 24.72
C GLN A 203 22.10 -22.92 25.60
N GLY A 204 21.70 -21.71 25.94
CA GLY A 204 22.24 -21.03 27.11
C GLY A 204 22.87 -19.68 26.84
N ASN A 205 22.15 -18.62 27.05
CA ASN A 205 22.53 -17.67 28.07
C ASN A 205 21.33 -16.84 28.50
N GLN A 206 20.85 -17.19 29.66
CA GLN A 206 19.93 -16.44 30.48
C GLN A 206 20.80 -15.41 31.20
N GLU A 207 20.70 -14.16 30.85
CA GLU A 207 21.16 -13.07 31.73
C GLU A 207 19.92 -12.30 32.18
N GLU A 208 19.57 -12.64 33.41
CA GLU A 208 18.75 -11.82 34.29
C GLU A 208 19.42 -10.44 34.43
N TYR A 209 18.71 -9.42 34.06
CA TYR A 209 18.93 -8.11 34.66
C TYR A 209 17.70 -7.81 35.52
N ASP A 210 17.93 -8.13 36.76
CA ASP A 210 17.22 -7.65 37.91
C ASP A 210 17.47 -6.15 38.00
N ASP A 211 16.40 -5.47 38.33
CA ASP A 211 16.39 -4.44 39.28
C ASP A 211 16.45 -2.99 38.88
N GLU A 212 15.64 -2.40 39.45
CA GLU A 212 15.39 -1.41 40.48
C GLU A 212 14.44 -0.31 40.03
N GLU A 213 13.28 -0.44 40.63
CA GLU A 213 12.34 0.65 40.86
C GLU A 213 13.09 1.79 41.57
N ASP A 214 13.02 2.99 41.02
CA ASP A 214 13.22 4.20 41.81
C ASP A 214 11.99 5.10 41.70
N TYR A 215 11.14 4.94 42.72
CA TYR A 215 10.04 5.84 43.02
C TYR A 215 10.64 7.14 43.57
N ALA A 216 10.48 8.21 42.88
CA ALA A 216 10.57 9.53 43.47
C ALA A 216 9.18 10.18 43.45
N GLU A 217 8.47 9.97 44.56
CA GLU A 217 7.46 10.90 45.03
C GLU A 217 8.16 12.22 45.39
N GLU A 218 7.72 13.31 44.84
CA GLU A 218 7.83 14.60 45.51
C GLU A 218 6.47 15.29 45.50
N GLU A 219 6.07 15.44 46.74
CA GLU A 219 4.89 16.08 47.21
C GLU A 219 4.79 17.57 46.88
N GLU A 220 3.55 17.97 46.72
CA GLU A 220 2.89 19.23 47.07
C GLU A 220 3.76 20.36 47.62
N GLU A 221 3.61 21.53 47.08
CA GLU A 221 3.38 22.72 47.88
C GLU A 221 2.41 23.68 47.22
N GLN A 222 1.38 23.93 48.01
CA GLN A 222 0.37 24.96 47.89
C GLN A 222 0.96 26.36 48.04
N ALA A 223 0.47 27.27 47.29
CA ALA A 223 0.11 28.64 47.68
C ALA A 223 -0.43 29.33 46.45
N GLY A 224 -1.60 29.84 46.38
CA GLY A 224 -2.36 30.64 47.28
C GLY A 224 -2.80 31.90 46.56
N ALA A 225 -4.11 31.96 46.35
CA ALA A 225 -4.97 33.12 46.52
C ALA A 225 -5.06 34.24 45.45
N HIS A 226 -6.34 34.56 45.31
CA HIS A 226 -7.02 35.81 44.88
C HIS A 226 -7.21 35.91 43.34
N GLY A 227 -8.42 35.78 42.88
CA GLY A 227 -9.65 36.45 43.29
C GLY A 227 -10.00 37.60 42.37
N GLN A 228 -10.97 37.38 41.49
CA GLN A 228 -12.04 38.37 41.35
C GLN A 228 -13.09 37.94 40.32
N LYS A 229 -14.28 37.70 40.85
CA LYS A 229 -15.56 37.77 40.14
C LYS A 229 -15.69 39.15 39.48
N ARG A 230 -16.12 39.18 38.23
CA ARG A 230 -17.01 40.24 37.77
C ARG A 230 -18.08 39.62 36.87
N LYS A 231 -19.23 39.51 37.51
CA LYS A 231 -20.56 39.42 36.97
C LYS A 231 -20.94 40.80 36.41
N ARG A 232 -21.45 40.83 35.21
CA ARG A 232 -22.32 41.92 34.76
C ARG A 232 -23.27 41.37 33.72
N ASP A 233 -24.48 41.16 34.18
CA ASP A 233 -25.72 41.25 33.44
C ASP A 233 -25.90 42.70 33.02
N VAL A 234 -26.35 42.92 31.82
CA VAL A 234 -27.31 43.98 31.48
C VAL A 234 -28.04 43.54 30.23
N GLU A 235 -29.28 43.27 30.41
CA GLU A 235 -30.36 43.30 29.42
C GLU A 235 -30.39 44.71 28.80
N ASP A 236 -30.66 44.81 27.51
CA ASP A 236 -31.43 45.95 26.99
C ASP A 236 -32.23 45.47 25.78
N GLU A 237 -33.51 45.58 25.97
CA GLU A 237 -34.58 45.46 24.98
C GLU A 237 -34.61 46.75 24.17
N GLY A 238 -34.95 46.65 22.92
CA GLY A 238 -35.23 47.78 22.04
C GLY A 238 -36.00 47.31 20.82
N GLU A 239 -37.31 47.32 20.99
CA GLU A 239 -38.36 47.21 19.97
C GLU A 239 -38.35 48.46 19.05
N ASP A 240 -39.13 48.27 17.96
CA ASP A 240 -39.80 49.30 17.10
C ASP A 240 -39.03 49.65 15.82
N ASP A 241 -39.60 49.78 14.67
CA ASP A 241 -40.95 49.94 14.14
C ASP A 241 -40.86 49.72 12.62
N GLU A 242 -41.83 49.03 12.09
CA GLU A 242 -42.88 49.36 11.11
C GLU A 242 -42.57 50.30 9.93
N ASP A 243 -43.15 49.83 8.83
CA ASP A 243 -43.76 50.56 7.71
C ASP A 243 -42.84 50.93 6.52
N ASP A 244 -43.15 50.61 5.33
CA ASP A 244 -44.25 50.92 4.46
C ASP A 244 -43.91 50.51 3.01
N GLU A 245 -44.84 49.80 2.43
CA GLU A 245 -45.53 49.92 1.16
C GLU A 245 -44.82 50.57 -0.07
N ASP A 246 -45.16 49.93 -1.16
CA ASP A 246 -45.50 50.41 -2.51
C ASP A 246 -44.35 50.75 -3.52
N ASN A 247 -44.20 49.87 -4.54
CA ASN A 247 -44.72 50.10 -5.91
C ASN A 247 -44.30 48.96 -6.85
#